data_6b24589eb3176444dc1f21b47f1c348e
#
_entry.id   6b24589eb3176444dc1f21b47f1c348e
#
_cell.length_a   1.000
_cell.length_b   1.000
_cell.length_c   1.000
_cell.angle_alpha   90.00
_cell.angle_beta   90.00
_cell.angle_gamma   90.00
#
_symmetry.space_group_name_H-M   'P 1'
#
loop_
_entity.id
_entity.type
_entity.pdbx_description
1 polymer ?
#
loop_
_entity_poly.entity_id
_entity_poly.type
_entity_poly.pdbx_seq_one_letter_code
_entity_poly.pdbx_strand_id
1 'polypeptide(L)'
;MKKLLGIVLALLFALKVYAGEITVYAAADLTYAFDELLKVYKQKYPQDKVKAIFGSSGKGFSQVVNGAPYDVFFSADMGYVEKLKQQGLTLSDVKLYAIGRIVLWTRKDSGIDVSKGINVVLDPKVKKIAIANWEHAPYGVAAKECLEYYKLFDKVKSRLVLGENINQTAQYIETGAADVGFIALSIAKSEKLQKVGTYYLLPANCHSQIKQGYAILKHANTDKETFETAKRFYDFIATPEARKIFIKYGFVLPGEE
;
A
#
# COMPACT_ATOMS: atom_id res chain seq x y z
N MET A 1 -66.14 -27.58 -20.02
CA MET A 1 -65.27 -26.43 -19.99
C MET A 1 -64.23 -26.73 -18.93
N LYS A 2 -63.01 -27.22 -19.35
CA LYS A 2 -61.88 -27.58 -18.45
C LYS A 2 -60.96 -26.39 -18.42
N LYS A 3 -60.78 -25.77 -17.26
CA LYS A 3 -59.80 -24.70 -17.03
C LYS A 3 -58.41 -25.32 -16.92
N LEU A 4 -57.53 -25.08 -17.88
CA LEU A 4 -56.11 -25.36 -17.78
C LEU A 4 -55.49 -24.34 -16.83
N LEU A 5 -55.06 -24.82 -15.66
CA LEU A 5 -54.25 -24.02 -14.73
C LEU A 5 -52.79 -24.18 -15.12
N GLY A 6 -52.23 -23.17 -15.80
CA GLY A 6 -50.82 -23.13 -16.18
C GLY A 6 -49.97 -22.82 -14.94
N ILE A 7 -49.20 -23.80 -14.48
CA ILE A 7 -48.16 -23.61 -13.45
C ILE A 7 -46.94 -23.00 -14.18
N VAL A 8 -46.71 -21.69 -14.00
CA VAL A 8 -45.44 -21.03 -14.39
C VAL A 8 -44.41 -21.38 -13.31
N LEU A 9 -43.60 -22.36 -13.60
CA LEU A 9 -42.44 -22.71 -12.77
C LEU A 9 -41.37 -21.67 -13.03
N ALA A 10 -41.31 -20.61 -12.20
CA ALA A 10 -40.21 -19.67 -12.20
C ALA A 10 -38.94 -20.39 -11.69
N LEU A 11 -38.06 -20.78 -12.61
CA LEU A 11 -36.71 -21.22 -12.28
C LEU A 11 -35.95 -20.00 -11.71
N LEU A 12 -35.97 -19.85 -10.40
CA LEU A 12 -35.01 -19.03 -9.66
C LEU A 12 -33.64 -19.70 -9.79
N PHE A 13 -32.86 -19.29 -10.77
CA PHE A 13 -31.44 -19.51 -10.75
C PHE A 13 -30.87 -18.76 -9.52
N ALA A 14 -30.82 -19.44 -8.39
CA ALA A 14 -30.06 -18.99 -7.26
C ALA A 14 -28.58 -18.99 -7.71
N LEU A 15 -28.06 -17.83 -8.14
CA LEU A 15 -26.65 -17.60 -8.25
C LEU A 15 -26.05 -17.99 -6.91
N LYS A 16 -25.33 -19.11 -6.87
CA LYS A 16 -24.53 -19.48 -5.70
C LYS A 16 -23.50 -18.39 -5.50
N VAL A 17 -23.80 -17.44 -4.64
CA VAL A 17 -22.86 -16.42 -4.21
C VAL A 17 -21.89 -17.12 -3.26
N TYR A 18 -20.71 -17.43 -3.75
CA TYR A 18 -19.64 -17.98 -2.93
C TYR A 18 -19.17 -16.90 -1.97
N ALA A 19 -19.37 -17.11 -0.68
CA ALA A 19 -18.86 -16.26 0.39
C ALA A 19 -17.54 -16.83 0.87
N GLY A 20 -16.45 -16.15 0.56
CA GLY A 20 -15.11 -16.58 0.99
C GLY A 20 -14.46 -15.57 1.91
N GLU A 21 -13.44 -16.03 2.64
CA GLU A 21 -12.55 -15.19 3.43
C GLU A 21 -11.15 -15.25 2.82
N ILE A 22 -10.53 -14.08 2.63
CA ILE A 22 -9.16 -13.98 2.13
C ILE A 22 -8.31 -13.14 3.07
N THR A 23 -7.03 -13.49 3.15
CA THR A 23 -6.01 -12.71 3.83
C THR A 23 -5.11 -12.02 2.79
N VAL A 24 -5.11 -10.70 2.81
CA VAL A 24 -4.28 -9.86 1.94
C VAL A 24 -3.10 -9.34 2.73
N TYR A 25 -1.89 -9.58 2.25
CA TYR A 25 -0.73 -8.83 2.71
C TYR A 25 -0.55 -7.60 1.83
N ALA A 26 -0.45 -6.43 2.43
CA ALA A 26 -0.30 -5.16 1.72
C ALA A 26 0.86 -4.33 2.26
N ALA A 27 1.57 -3.67 1.34
CA ALA A 27 2.58 -2.68 1.71
C ALA A 27 1.96 -1.59 2.59
N ALA A 28 2.69 -1.19 3.63
CA ALA A 28 2.16 -0.35 4.70
C ALA A 28 1.71 1.05 4.26
N ASP A 29 2.17 1.54 3.12
CA ASP A 29 1.72 2.79 2.52
C ASP A 29 0.25 2.77 2.07
N LEU A 30 -0.32 1.56 1.93
CA LEU A 30 -1.72 1.35 1.56
C LEU A 30 -2.71 1.43 2.75
N THR A 31 -2.25 1.49 3.98
CA THR A 31 -3.10 1.33 5.17
C THR A 31 -4.37 2.17 5.10
N TYR A 32 -4.26 3.47 4.86
CA TYR A 32 -5.42 4.36 4.84
C TYR A 32 -6.25 4.25 3.55
N ALA A 33 -5.60 3.99 2.42
CA ALA A 33 -6.30 3.76 1.16
C ALA A 33 -7.10 2.45 1.21
N PHE A 34 -6.56 1.40 1.85
CA PHE A 34 -7.24 0.13 2.02
C PHE A 34 -8.46 0.21 2.93
N ASP A 35 -8.43 1.04 3.97
CA ASP A 35 -9.61 1.27 4.80
C ASP A 35 -10.82 1.75 3.97
N GLU A 36 -10.58 2.61 2.99
CA GLU A 36 -11.61 3.10 2.08
C GLU A 36 -11.95 2.07 0.98
N LEU A 37 -10.95 1.44 0.39
CA LEU A 37 -11.12 0.36 -0.60
C LEU A 37 -11.98 -0.78 -0.06
N LEU A 38 -11.70 -1.23 1.17
CA LEU A 38 -12.45 -2.32 1.79
C LEU A 38 -13.89 -1.92 2.11
N LYS A 39 -14.16 -0.67 2.47
CA LYS A 39 -15.54 -0.18 2.62
C LYS A 39 -16.32 -0.24 1.31
N VAL A 40 -15.73 0.25 0.21
CA VAL A 40 -16.37 0.21 -1.12
C VAL A 40 -16.51 -1.22 -1.61
N TYR A 41 -15.48 -2.06 -1.44
CA TYR A 41 -15.53 -3.47 -1.78
C TYR A 41 -16.66 -4.19 -1.04
N LYS A 42 -16.80 -3.97 0.27
CA LYS A 42 -17.83 -4.58 1.11
C LYS A 42 -19.26 -4.20 0.70
N GLN A 43 -19.44 -2.96 0.21
CA GLN A 43 -20.74 -2.54 -0.32
C GLN A 43 -21.10 -3.31 -1.60
N LYS A 44 -20.11 -3.59 -2.45
CA LYS A 44 -20.30 -4.30 -3.73
C LYS A 44 -20.40 -5.82 -3.54
N TYR A 45 -19.64 -6.35 -2.59
CA TYR A 45 -19.55 -7.79 -2.29
C TYR A 45 -19.79 -8.05 -0.79
N PRO A 46 -21.00 -7.86 -0.29
CA PRO A 46 -21.31 -7.91 1.14
C PRO A 46 -21.06 -9.28 1.79
N GLN A 47 -21.02 -10.36 1.01
CA GLN A 47 -20.76 -11.72 1.47
C GLN A 47 -19.26 -11.97 1.72
N ASP A 48 -18.38 -11.26 1.01
CA ASP A 48 -16.93 -11.50 1.08
C ASP A 48 -16.33 -10.91 2.35
N LYS A 49 -15.32 -11.60 2.90
CA LYS A 49 -14.49 -11.12 3.99
C LYS A 49 -13.06 -10.95 3.52
N VAL A 50 -12.52 -9.77 3.68
CA VAL A 50 -11.13 -9.44 3.34
C VAL A 50 -10.43 -8.96 4.60
N LYS A 51 -9.42 -9.72 5.05
CA LYS A 51 -8.53 -9.36 6.15
C LYS A 51 -7.24 -8.78 5.55
N ALA A 52 -6.88 -7.56 5.91
CA ALA A 52 -5.63 -6.94 5.48
C ALA A 52 -4.58 -6.96 6.60
N ILE A 53 -3.35 -7.31 6.24
CA ILE A 53 -2.16 -7.27 7.08
C ILE A 53 -1.17 -6.34 6.41
N PHE A 54 -0.63 -5.38 7.16
CA PHE A 54 0.26 -4.36 6.62
C PHE A 54 1.69 -4.51 7.15
N GLY A 55 2.66 -4.33 6.24
CA GLY A 55 4.07 -4.38 6.59
C GLY A 55 4.96 -3.89 5.46
N SER A 56 6.29 -4.04 5.59
CA SER A 56 7.19 -3.74 4.50
C SER A 56 7.11 -4.81 3.41
N SER A 57 7.32 -4.39 2.15
CA SER A 57 7.20 -5.29 1.00
C SER A 57 8.18 -6.46 1.04
N GLY A 58 9.42 -6.21 1.46
CA GLY A 58 10.44 -7.26 1.57
C GLY A 58 10.12 -8.29 2.66
N LYS A 59 9.55 -7.87 3.78
CA LYS A 59 9.09 -8.84 4.81
C LYS A 59 7.91 -9.65 4.34
N GLY A 60 6.91 -9.02 3.69
CA GLY A 60 5.81 -9.75 3.08
C GLY A 60 6.28 -10.77 2.06
N PHE A 61 7.20 -10.38 1.17
CA PHE A 61 7.85 -11.29 0.24
C PHE A 61 8.48 -12.49 0.95
N SER A 62 9.31 -12.24 1.98
CA SER A 62 9.96 -13.31 2.73
C SER A 62 8.95 -14.23 3.42
N GLN A 63 7.87 -13.70 3.96
CA GLN A 63 6.81 -14.49 4.59
C GLN A 63 6.09 -15.38 3.56
N VAL A 64 5.77 -14.86 2.38
CA VAL A 64 5.15 -15.65 1.30
C VAL A 64 6.07 -16.79 0.85
N VAL A 65 7.35 -16.50 0.64
CA VAL A 65 8.36 -17.54 0.27
C VAL A 65 8.45 -18.63 1.35
N ASN A 66 8.28 -18.26 2.63
CA ASN A 66 8.28 -19.20 3.76
C ASN A 66 6.90 -19.80 4.05
N GLY A 67 5.93 -19.68 3.13
CA GLY A 67 4.64 -20.37 3.20
C GLY A 67 3.58 -19.69 4.07
N ALA A 68 3.70 -18.38 4.33
CA ALA A 68 2.64 -17.66 5.02
C ALA A 68 1.32 -17.72 4.24
N PRO A 69 0.17 -17.91 4.92
CA PRO A 69 -1.12 -18.17 4.31
C PRO A 69 -1.79 -16.87 3.83
N TYR A 70 -1.15 -16.20 2.88
CA TYR A 70 -1.72 -15.01 2.23
C TYR A 70 -2.28 -15.37 0.87
N ASP A 71 -3.43 -14.80 0.54
CA ASP A 71 -4.17 -15.08 -0.70
C ASP A 71 -3.87 -14.05 -1.79
N VAL A 72 -3.62 -12.80 -1.40
CA VAL A 72 -3.23 -11.72 -2.31
C VAL A 72 -2.08 -10.93 -1.70
N PHE A 73 -1.13 -10.54 -2.54
CA PHE A 73 0.04 -9.76 -2.12
C PHE A 73 0.10 -8.43 -2.87
N PHE A 74 0.18 -7.34 -2.12
CA PHE A 74 0.41 -5.99 -2.61
C PHE A 74 1.77 -5.49 -2.15
N SER A 75 2.61 -5.12 -3.09
CA SER A 75 3.97 -4.65 -2.83
C SER A 75 4.17 -3.23 -3.35
N ALA A 76 4.87 -2.41 -2.59
CA ALA A 76 5.37 -1.11 -3.02
C ALA A 76 6.63 -1.23 -3.92
N ASP A 77 7.06 -2.44 -4.24
CA ASP A 77 8.08 -2.74 -5.25
C ASP A 77 7.59 -3.92 -6.09
N MET A 78 7.35 -3.65 -7.37
CA MET A 78 6.86 -4.64 -8.33
C MET A 78 7.83 -5.83 -8.49
N GLY A 79 9.13 -5.60 -8.31
CA GLY A 79 10.15 -6.64 -8.38
C GLY A 79 9.94 -7.80 -7.39
N TYR A 80 9.39 -7.54 -6.21
CA TYR A 80 9.04 -8.60 -5.27
C TYR A 80 7.91 -9.50 -5.81
N VAL A 81 6.88 -8.90 -6.42
CA VAL A 81 5.74 -9.68 -6.98
C VAL A 81 6.18 -10.49 -8.20
N GLU A 82 7.04 -9.91 -9.04
CA GLU A 82 7.63 -10.59 -10.20
C GLU A 82 8.50 -11.78 -9.77
N LYS A 83 9.31 -11.63 -8.70
CA LYS A 83 10.08 -12.74 -8.12
C LYS A 83 9.18 -13.88 -7.61
N LEU A 84 8.03 -13.55 -6.96
CA LEU A 84 7.05 -14.56 -6.57
C LEU A 84 6.48 -15.30 -7.79
N LYS A 85 6.19 -14.58 -8.88
CA LYS A 85 5.74 -15.20 -10.13
C LYS A 85 6.79 -16.14 -10.72
N GLN A 86 8.06 -15.72 -10.77
CA GLN A 86 9.18 -16.55 -11.24
C GLN A 86 9.37 -17.82 -10.41
N GLN A 87 9.07 -17.77 -9.11
CA GLN A 87 9.11 -18.92 -8.20
C GLN A 87 7.84 -19.78 -8.25
N GLY A 88 6.87 -19.47 -9.11
CA GLY A 88 5.61 -20.20 -9.23
C GLY A 88 4.69 -20.04 -8.00
N LEU A 89 4.82 -18.96 -7.26
CA LEU A 89 4.04 -18.68 -6.06
C LEU A 89 2.80 -17.79 -6.30
N THR A 90 2.55 -17.39 -7.57
CA THR A 90 1.34 -16.66 -7.95
C THR A 90 0.44 -17.50 -8.85
N LEU A 91 -0.87 -17.23 -8.79
CA LEU A 91 -1.91 -17.82 -9.65
C LEU A 91 -2.36 -16.85 -10.75
N SER A 92 -2.13 -15.57 -10.55
CA SER A 92 -2.50 -14.53 -11.51
C SER A 92 -1.26 -13.92 -12.16
N ASP A 93 -1.50 -13.11 -13.19
CA ASP A 93 -0.50 -12.16 -13.66
C ASP A 93 -0.20 -11.11 -12.60
N VAL A 94 1.02 -10.57 -12.65
CA VAL A 94 1.41 -9.41 -11.87
C VAL A 94 0.84 -8.17 -12.55
N LYS A 95 0.09 -7.36 -11.80
CA LYS A 95 -0.43 -6.08 -12.29
C LYS A 95 0.22 -4.92 -11.54
N LEU A 96 0.57 -3.88 -12.28
CA LEU A 96 0.90 -2.57 -11.73
C LEU A 96 -0.41 -1.87 -11.36
N TYR A 97 -0.58 -1.46 -10.09
CA TYR A 97 -1.80 -0.74 -9.67
C TYR A 97 -1.56 0.75 -9.46
N ALA A 98 -0.34 1.14 -9.05
CA ALA A 98 -0.02 2.53 -8.75
C ALA A 98 1.50 2.79 -8.76
N ILE A 99 1.86 4.06 -8.78
CA ILE A 99 3.21 4.55 -8.51
C ILE A 99 3.15 5.42 -7.27
N GLY A 100 3.93 5.06 -6.26
CA GLY A 100 4.00 5.77 -4.99
C GLY A 100 4.79 7.07 -5.10
N ARG A 101 4.51 8.00 -4.20
CA ARG A 101 5.24 9.27 -4.05
C ARG A 101 5.70 9.41 -2.61
N ILE A 102 6.87 10.00 -2.42
CA ILE A 102 7.49 10.19 -1.12
C ILE A 102 7.49 11.67 -0.73
N VAL A 103 7.31 11.95 0.55
CA VAL A 103 7.30 13.28 1.13
C VAL A 103 8.22 13.37 2.32
N LEU A 104 8.75 14.55 2.58
CA LEU A 104 9.34 14.91 3.85
C LEU A 104 8.24 15.52 4.73
N TRP A 105 7.98 14.91 5.89
CA TRP A 105 6.85 15.26 6.76
C TRP A 105 7.32 15.61 8.17
N THR A 106 6.64 16.56 8.81
CA THR A 106 6.84 16.94 10.21
C THR A 106 5.52 17.32 10.87
N ARG A 107 5.48 17.34 12.22
CA ARG A 107 4.34 17.87 12.95
C ARG A 107 4.27 19.40 12.80
N LYS A 108 3.06 19.95 12.83
CA LYS A 108 2.82 21.41 12.78
C LYS A 108 3.43 22.15 13.97
N ASP A 109 3.49 21.49 15.13
CA ASP A 109 4.01 22.04 16.39
C ASP A 109 5.53 21.89 16.56
N SER A 110 6.22 21.25 15.59
CA SER A 110 7.68 21.01 15.66
C SER A 110 8.53 22.27 15.53
N GLY A 111 7.99 23.34 14.97
CA GLY A 111 8.74 24.54 14.60
C GLY A 111 9.73 24.33 13.45
N ILE A 112 9.60 23.24 12.71
CA ILE A 112 10.41 22.88 11.53
C ILE A 112 9.61 23.23 10.28
N ASP A 113 10.20 24.02 9.39
CA ASP A 113 9.57 24.44 8.13
C ASP A 113 10.03 23.56 6.96
N VAL A 114 9.24 22.51 6.68
CA VAL A 114 9.54 21.57 5.57
C VAL A 114 9.35 22.20 4.19
N SER A 115 8.71 23.37 4.07
CA SER A 115 8.57 24.07 2.78
C SER A 115 9.93 24.49 2.18
N LYS A 116 10.97 24.54 2.99
CA LYS A 116 12.38 24.75 2.57
C LYS A 116 12.98 23.56 1.79
N GLY A 117 12.21 22.48 1.60
CA GLY A 117 12.62 21.30 0.86
C GLY A 117 13.52 20.36 1.65
N ILE A 118 14.17 19.43 0.95
CA ILE A 118 14.95 18.36 1.59
C ILE A 118 16.09 18.88 2.47
N ASN A 119 16.62 20.06 2.20
CA ASN A 119 17.70 20.65 2.99
C ASN A 119 17.32 20.93 4.45
N VAL A 120 16.04 20.92 4.79
CA VAL A 120 15.57 21.06 6.17
C VAL A 120 16.13 19.97 7.10
N VAL A 121 16.56 18.83 6.56
CA VAL A 121 17.24 17.78 7.34
C VAL A 121 18.55 18.25 7.96
N LEU A 122 19.11 19.37 7.47
CA LEU A 122 20.32 20.03 8.03
C LEU A 122 19.98 21.10 9.06
N ASP A 123 18.70 21.44 9.27
CA ASP A 123 18.31 22.43 10.29
C ASP A 123 18.83 21.98 11.67
N PRO A 124 19.44 22.88 12.46
CA PRO A 124 19.93 22.57 13.83
C PRO A 124 18.86 22.04 14.77
N LYS A 125 17.58 22.34 14.50
CA LYS A 125 16.43 21.82 15.26
C LYS A 125 16.18 20.32 14.99
N VAL A 126 16.58 19.81 13.83
CA VAL A 126 16.38 18.41 13.44
C VAL A 126 17.48 17.57 14.07
N LYS A 127 17.14 16.82 15.12
CA LYS A 127 18.06 15.92 15.83
C LYS A 127 17.91 14.47 15.36
N LYS A 128 16.67 14.06 15.02
CA LYS A 128 16.34 12.71 14.56
C LYS A 128 15.51 12.77 13.31
N ILE A 129 15.85 11.96 12.33
CA ILE A 129 15.20 11.86 11.03
C ILE A 129 14.68 10.44 10.86
N ALA A 130 13.39 10.26 10.78
CA ALA A 130 12.79 8.95 10.55
C ALA A 130 12.84 8.56 9.07
N ILE A 131 13.24 7.35 8.80
CA ILE A 131 13.29 6.73 7.47
C ILE A 131 12.93 5.25 7.60
N ALA A 132 12.20 4.69 6.64
CA ALA A 132 11.96 3.26 6.65
C ALA A 132 13.25 2.49 6.35
N ASN A 133 13.39 1.28 6.92
CA ASN A 133 14.59 0.48 6.69
C ASN A 133 14.69 0.07 5.20
N TRP A 134 15.66 0.63 4.50
CA TRP A 134 15.90 0.43 3.07
C TRP A 134 16.29 -0.99 2.67
N GLU A 135 16.65 -1.86 3.63
CA GLU A 135 16.95 -3.26 3.31
C GLU A 135 15.72 -4.07 2.88
N HIS A 136 14.52 -3.63 3.29
CA HIS A 136 13.28 -4.36 2.98
C HIS A 136 12.04 -3.46 2.76
N ALA A 137 12.19 -2.13 2.87
CA ALA A 137 11.09 -1.18 2.66
C ALA A 137 11.36 -0.27 1.45
N PRO A 138 10.58 -0.36 0.36
CA PRO A 138 10.81 0.40 -0.87
C PRO A 138 10.83 1.91 -0.66
N TYR A 139 9.99 2.44 0.23
CA TYR A 139 10.02 3.86 0.58
C TYR A 139 11.30 4.27 1.33
N GLY A 140 11.93 3.33 2.04
CA GLY A 140 13.24 3.54 2.64
C GLY A 140 14.34 3.64 1.59
N VAL A 141 14.28 2.79 0.55
CA VAL A 141 15.19 2.88 -0.62
C VAL A 141 15.04 4.24 -1.28
N ALA A 142 13.82 4.66 -1.62
CA ALA A 142 13.56 5.95 -2.26
C ALA A 142 14.04 7.14 -1.42
N ALA A 143 13.85 7.10 -0.10
CA ALA A 143 14.33 8.14 0.81
C ALA A 143 15.85 8.21 0.85
N LYS A 144 16.53 7.06 0.90
CA LYS A 144 17.97 6.97 0.86
C LYS A 144 18.51 7.51 -0.48
N GLU A 145 17.93 7.09 -1.61
CA GLU A 145 18.29 7.59 -2.94
C GLU A 145 18.18 9.13 -3.02
N CYS A 146 17.07 9.72 -2.51
CA CYS A 146 16.93 11.18 -2.46
C CYS A 146 18.01 11.85 -1.61
N LEU A 147 18.32 11.30 -0.44
CA LEU A 147 19.39 11.82 0.40
C LEU A 147 20.77 11.73 -0.28
N GLU A 148 21.04 10.66 -1.01
CA GLU A 148 22.26 10.47 -1.79
C GLU A 148 22.31 11.44 -3.00
N TYR A 149 21.20 11.58 -3.75
CA TYR A 149 21.08 12.50 -4.88
C TYR A 149 21.43 13.94 -4.50
N TYR A 150 20.97 14.41 -3.32
CA TYR A 150 21.27 15.73 -2.80
C TYR A 150 22.55 15.79 -1.97
N LYS A 151 23.36 14.71 -1.93
CA LYS A 151 24.62 14.60 -1.15
C LYS A 151 24.43 14.91 0.35
N LEU A 152 23.29 14.48 0.89
CA LEU A 152 22.93 14.69 2.28
C LEU A 152 23.08 13.43 3.15
N PHE A 153 23.08 12.23 2.56
CA PHE A 153 23.06 10.97 3.29
C PHE A 153 24.19 10.88 4.34
N ASP A 154 25.43 11.11 3.93
CA ASP A 154 26.56 11.06 4.86
C ASP A 154 26.54 12.12 5.96
N LYS A 155 25.89 13.26 5.70
CA LYS A 155 25.75 14.35 6.68
C LYS A 155 24.73 14.05 7.75
N VAL A 156 23.74 13.18 7.45
CA VAL A 156 22.61 12.91 8.33
C VAL A 156 22.54 11.47 8.83
N LYS A 157 23.35 10.54 8.33
CA LYS A 157 23.28 9.11 8.64
C LYS A 157 23.31 8.78 10.13
N SER A 158 24.07 9.55 10.92
CA SER A 158 24.15 9.36 12.38
C SER A 158 22.86 9.79 13.12
N ARG A 159 21.95 10.49 12.45
CA ARG A 159 20.67 10.98 13.00
C ARG A 159 19.48 10.19 12.46
N LEU A 160 19.70 9.20 11.60
CA LEU A 160 18.63 8.40 11.03
C LEU A 160 18.08 7.43 12.07
N VAL A 161 16.75 7.37 12.15
CA VAL A 161 15.98 6.39 12.94
C VAL A 161 15.22 5.51 11.97
N LEU A 162 15.52 4.21 12.00
CA LEU A 162 14.96 3.26 11.05
C LEU A 162 13.61 2.71 11.54
N GLY A 163 12.57 2.96 10.77
CA GLY A 163 11.27 2.30 10.94
C GLY A 163 11.24 0.96 10.21
N GLU A 164 10.61 -0.01 10.81
CA GLU A 164 10.42 -1.35 10.22
C GLU A 164 9.66 -1.29 8.87
N ASN A 165 8.73 -0.36 8.77
CA ASN A 165 7.97 -0.05 7.56
C ASN A 165 7.59 1.43 7.57
N ILE A 166 6.92 1.88 6.51
CA ILE A 166 6.61 3.30 6.34
C ILE A 166 5.57 3.82 7.35
N ASN A 167 4.69 2.97 7.90
CA ASN A 167 3.77 3.36 8.97
C ASN A 167 4.49 3.61 10.28
N GLN A 168 5.41 2.73 10.68
CA GLN A 168 6.22 2.94 11.88
C GLN A 168 7.09 4.20 11.74
N THR A 169 7.61 4.45 10.53
CA THR A 169 8.35 5.68 10.23
C THR A 169 7.48 6.92 10.50
N ALA A 170 6.25 6.93 10.00
CA ALA A 170 5.30 8.02 10.26
C ALA A 170 4.97 8.15 11.76
N GLN A 171 4.81 7.04 12.45
CA GLN A 171 4.54 7.00 13.89
C GLN A 171 5.67 7.62 14.71
N TYR A 172 6.95 7.41 14.36
CA TYR A 172 8.07 8.03 15.05
C TYR A 172 8.01 9.55 15.01
N ILE A 173 7.58 10.13 13.89
CA ILE A 173 7.46 11.58 13.76
C ILE A 173 6.20 12.06 14.49
N GLU A 174 5.08 11.37 14.32
CA GLU A 174 3.80 11.68 14.94
C GLU A 174 3.92 11.74 16.49
N THR A 175 4.67 10.82 17.08
CA THR A 175 4.87 10.75 18.55
C THR A 175 6.00 11.65 19.06
N GLY A 176 6.77 12.29 18.17
CA GLY A 176 7.94 13.10 18.53
C GLY A 176 9.20 12.29 18.83
N ALA A 177 9.21 10.99 18.54
CA ALA A 177 10.43 10.19 18.60
C ALA A 177 11.43 10.56 17.50
N ALA A 178 10.97 11.17 16.42
CA ALA A 178 11.77 11.85 15.40
C ALA A 178 11.16 13.23 15.09
N ASP A 179 12.00 14.16 14.64
CA ASP A 179 11.60 15.54 14.39
C ASP A 179 10.98 15.72 13.00
N VAL A 180 11.50 15.00 12.03
CA VAL A 180 11.12 15.00 10.62
C VAL A 180 11.37 13.61 10.05
N GLY A 181 10.76 13.28 8.94
CA GLY A 181 11.12 12.03 8.25
C GLY A 181 10.46 11.88 6.91
N PHE A 182 10.88 10.83 6.24
CA PHE A 182 10.44 10.49 4.89
C PHE A 182 9.31 9.47 4.98
N ILE A 183 8.12 9.87 4.54
CA ILE A 183 6.93 9.00 4.55
C ILE A 183 6.26 8.95 3.17
N ALA A 184 5.36 7.99 2.98
CA ALA A 184 4.54 7.93 1.78
C ALA A 184 3.56 9.11 1.72
N LEU A 185 3.36 9.67 0.52
CA LEU A 185 2.35 10.71 0.31
C LEU A 185 0.96 10.20 0.71
N SER A 186 0.66 8.92 0.46
CA SER A 186 -0.61 8.29 0.83
C SER A 186 -0.90 8.34 2.34
N ILE A 187 0.13 8.16 3.15
CA ILE A 187 0.02 8.31 4.62
C ILE A 187 -0.15 9.78 5.00
N ALA A 188 0.67 10.67 4.43
CA ALA A 188 0.59 12.11 4.70
C ALA A 188 -0.76 12.71 4.32
N LYS A 189 -1.44 12.15 3.29
CA LYS A 189 -2.79 12.56 2.86
C LYS A 189 -3.92 11.94 3.66
N SER A 190 -3.64 11.06 4.64
CA SER A 190 -4.67 10.59 5.55
C SER A 190 -5.26 11.74 6.36
N GLU A 191 -6.55 11.69 6.66
CA GLU A 191 -7.23 12.72 7.46
C GLU A 191 -6.53 12.94 8.81
N LYS A 192 -6.03 11.86 9.42
CA LYS A 192 -5.29 11.89 10.68
C LYS A 192 -4.03 12.75 10.58
N LEU A 193 -3.17 12.46 9.60
CA LEU A 193 -1.87 13.14 9.49
C LEU A 193 -1.97 14.56 8.95
N GLN A 194 -2.95 14.86 8.10
CA GLN A 194 -3.22 16.24 7.65
C GLN A 194 -3.60 17.17 8.79
N LYS A 195 -4.30 16.66 9.81
CA LYS A 195 -4.66 17.48 10.99
C LYS A 195 -3.45 17.92 11.79
N VAL A 196 -2.44 17.06 11.95
CA VAL A 196 -1.33 17.26 12.90
C VAL A 196 0.00 17.60 12.25
N GLY A 197 0.14 17.44 10.93
CA GLY A 197 1.42 17.64 10.26
C GLY A 197 1.32 18.40 8.94
N THR A 198 2.49 18.65 8.38
CA THR A 198 2.69 19.28 7.08
C THR A 198 3.81 18.54 6.33
N TYR A 199 3.84 18.66 5.00
CA TYR A 199 4.83 17.96 4.21
C TYR A 199 5.34 18.79 3.03
N TYR A 200 6.51 18.40 2.56
CA TYR A 200 7.09 18.79 1.28
C TYR A 200 7.14 17.57 0.36
N LEU A 201 6.52 17.68 -0.83
CA LEU A 201 6.56 16.61 -1.82
C LEU A 201 7.95 16.59 -2.48
N LEU A 202 8.66 15.46 -2.37
CA LEU A 202 9.96 15.33 -2.99
C LEU A 202 9.86 15.23 -4.52
N PRO A 203 10.80 15.83 -5.25
CA PRO A 203 10.88 15.70 -6.70
C PRO A 203 11.03 14.23 -7.12
N ALA A 204 10.28 13.81 -8.15
CA ALA A 204 10.27 12.42 -8.61
C ALA A 204 11.61 11.95 -9.19
N ASN A 205 12.50 12.88 -9.57
CA ASN A 205 13.81 12.59 -10.14
C ASN A 205 14.92 12.32 -9.10
N CYS A 206 14.64 12.45 -7.79
CA CYS A 206 15.64 12.16 -6.75
C CYS A 206 15.66 10.69 -6.34
N HIS A 207 14.73 9.88 -6.83
CA HIS A 207 14.65 8.45 -6.53
C HIS A 207 14.09 7.65 -7.72
N SER A 208 14.33 6.36 -7.71
CA SER A 208 13.70 5.42 -8.64
C SER A 208 12.18 5.39 -8.46
N GLN A 209 11.42 5.19 -9.53
CA GLN A 209 9.95 5.11 -9.45
C GLN A 209 9.51 3.99 -8.49
N ILE A 210 8.63 4.32 -7.56
CA ILE A 210 8.06 3.35 -6.61
C ILE A 210 6.88 2.63 -7.30
N LYS A 211 7.19 1.75 -8.27
CA LYS A 211 6.19 0.96 -9.01
C LYS A 211 5.60 -0.11 -8.10
N GLN A 212 4.30 -0.09 -7.92
CA GLN A 212 3.59 -0.94 -6.97
C GLN A 212 2.77 -2.01 -7.70
N GLY A 213 3.05 -3.27 -7.37
CA GLY A 213 2.42 -4.41 -8.02
C GLY A 213 1.64 -5.30 -7.07
N TYR A 214 0.73 -6.10 -7.64
CA TYR A 214 -0.04 -7.07 -6.89
C TYR A 214 -0.33 -8.34 -7.70
N ALA A 215 -0.58 -9.44 -6.99
CA ALA A 215 -0.96 -10.71 -7.58
C ALA A 215 -1.75 -11.57 -6.59
N ILE A 216 -2.55 -12.50 -7.12
CA ILE A 216 -3.14 -13.60 -6.35
C ILE A 216 -2.04 -14.63 -6.10
N LEU A 217 -1.90 -15.04 -4.85
CA LEU A 217 -0.90 -16.02 -4.42
C LEU A 217 -1.43 -17.45 -4.53
N LYS A 218 -0.50 -18.40 -4.58
CA LYS A 218 -0.81 -19.84 -4.71
C LYS A 218 -1.67 -20.37 -3.55
N HIS A 219 -1.57 -19.78 -2.36
CA HIS A 219 -2.38 -20.14 -1.20
C HIS A 219 -3.88 -19.97 -1.46
N ALA A 220 -4.31 -18.99 -2.26
CA ALA A 220 -5.73 -18.77 -2.57
C ALA A 220 -6.43 -19.96 -3.23
N ASN A 221 -5.68 -20.94 -3.75
CA ASN A 221 -6.24 -22.18 -4.33
C ASN A 221 -6.50 -23.28 -3.28
N THR A 222 -6.62 -22.94 -2.02
CA THR A 222 -6.93 -23.88 -0.93
C THR A 222 -8.34 -24.47 -1.10
N ASP A 223 -9.29 -23.63 -1.53
CA ASP A 223 -10.63 -24.00 -1.89
C ASP A 223 -11.21 -23.04 -2.94
N LYS A 224 -12.32 -23.44 -3.56
CA LYS A 224 -12.96 -22.66 -4.63
C LYS A 224 -13.48 -21.30 -4.15
N GLU A 225 -13.99 -21.20 -2.94
CA GLU A 225 -14.62 -19.98 -2.41
C GLU A 225 -13.54 -18.93 -2.14
N THR A 226 -12.42 -19.33 -1.54
CA THR A 226 -11.23 -18.48 -1.33
C THR A 226 -10.69 -17.97 -2.66
N PHE A 227 -10.53 -18.86 -3.65
CA PHE A 227 -10.02 -18.46 -4.96
C PHE A 227 -10.92 -17.46 -5.68
N GLU A 228 -12.23 -17.71 -5.73
CA GLU A 228 -13.19 -16.81 -6.36
C GLU A 228 -13.25 -15.45 -5.64
N THR A 229 -13.13 -15.44 -4.32
CA THR A 229 -13.06 -14.18 -3.54
C THR A 229 -11.77 -13.42 -3.82
N ALA A 230 -10.62 -14.10 -3.86
CA ALA A 230 -9.34 -13.49 -4.22
C ALA A 230 -9.38 -12.89 -5.64
N LYS A 231 -10.01 -13.61 -6.58
CA LYS A 231 -10.19 -13.15 -7.97
C LYS A 231 -11.09 -11.90 -8.03
N ARG A 232 -12.23 -11.89 -7.33
CA ARG A 232 -13.11 -10.70 -7.28
C ARG A 232 -12.37 -9.50 -6.70
N PHE A 233 -11.59 -9.70 -5.62
CA PHE A 233 -10.82 -8.62 -5.01
C PHE A 233 -9.72 -8.12 -5.94
N TYR A 234 -8.98 -9.03 -6.59
CA TYR A 234 -7.95 -8.70 -7.57
C TYR A 234 -8.51 -7.89 -8.75
N ASP A 235 -9.68 -8.27 -9.29
CA ASP A 235 -10.32 -7.56 -10.40
C ASP A 235 -10.90 -6.21 -9.93
N PHE A 236 -11.40 -6.11 -8.69
CA PHE A 236 -11.90 -4.87 -8.11
C PHE A 236 -10.83 -3.76 -8.07
N ILE A 237 -9.58 -4.09 -7.81
CA ILE A 237 -8.49 -3.10 -7.73
C ILE A 237 -8.30 -2.32 -9.04
N ALA A 238 -8.64 -2.92 -10.18
CA ALA A 238 -8.56 -2.27 -11.49
C ALA A 238 -9.81 -1.44 -11.85
N THR A 239 -10.85 -1.46 -11.00
CA THR A 239 -12.10 -0.73 -11.28
C THR A 239 -11.93 0.79 -11.15
N PRO A 240 -12.79 1.60 -11.82
CA PRO A 240 -12.78 3.04 -11.68
C PRO A 240 -12.95 3.52 -10.22
N GLU A 241 -13.74 2.81 -9.42
CA GLU A 241 -13.97 3.12 -8.01
C GLU A 241 -12.68 2.99 -7.18
N ALA A 242 -11.95 1.89 -7.34
CA ALA A 242 -10.68 1.67 -6.66
C ALA A 242 -9.61 2.67 -7.14
N ARG A 243 -9.53 2.93 -8.45
CA ARG A 243 -8.60 3.91 -9.04
C ARG A 243 -8.79 5.32 -8.48
N LYS A 244 -10.03 5.78 -8.30
CA LYS A 244 -10.34 7.08 -7.66
C LYS A 244 -9.81 7.17 -6.23
N ILE A 245 -9.85 6.07 -5.48
CA ILE A 245 -9.31 6.04 -4.12
C ILE A 245 -7.78 6.18 -4.16
N PHE A 246 -7.08 5.46 -5.04
CA PHE A 246 -5.64 5.64 -5.19
C PHE A 246 -5.25 7.08 -5.53
N ILE A 247 -5.93 7.72 -6.49
CA ILE A 247 -5.71 9.15 -6.83
C ILE A 247 -5.93 10.05 -5.62
N LYS A 248 -7.01 9.84 -4.86
CA LYS A 248 -7.33 10.61 -3.65
C LYS A 248 -6.17 10.58 -2.64
N TYR A 249 -5.53 9.42 -2.47
CA TYR A 249 -4.38 9.26 -1.60
C TYR A 249 -3.04 9.65 -2.25
N GLY A 250 -3.05 10.20 -3.46
CA GLY A 250 -1.87 10.79 -4.11
C GLY A 250 -0.97 9.79 -4.82
N PHE A 251 -1.47 8.60 -5.10
CA PHE A 251 -0.81 7.69 -6.03
C PHE A 251 -0.97 8.19 -7.47
N VAL A 252 0.07 7.97 -8.28
CA VAL A 252 0.00 8.16 -9.73
C VAL A 252 -0.45 6.84 -10.34
N LEU A 253 -1.40 6.89 -11.27
CA LEU A 253 -1.88 5.68 -11.91
C LEU A 253 -1.06 5.31 -13.15
N PRO A 254 -1.00 4.02 -13.52
CA PRO A 254 -0.34 3.61 -14.75
C PRO A 254 -0.91 4.34 -15.97
N GLY A 255 -0.01 4.94 -16.77
CA GLY A 255 -0.37 5.75 -17.95
C GLY A 255 -0.66 7.23 -17.67
N GLU A 256 -0.53 7.69 -16.42
CA GLU A 256 -0.69 9.09 -15.99
C GLU A 256 0.63 9.66 -15.40
N GLU A 257 1.77 9.10 -15.79
CA GLU A 257 3.12 9.40 -15.30
C GLU A 257 3.69 10.72 -15.84
#